data_bef72b09a92a0760988748e3b8ff574d
#
_entry.id   bef72b09a92a0760988748e3b8ff574d
#
_cell.length_a   1.000
_cell.length_b   1.000
_cell.length_c   1.000
_cell.angle_alpha   90.00
_cell.angle_beta   90.00
_cell.angle_gamma   90.00
#
_symmetry.space_group_name_H-M   'P 1'
#
loop_
_entity.id
_entity.type
_entity.pdbx_description
1 polymer ?
#
loop_
_entity_poly.entity_id
_entity_poly.type
_entity_poly.pdbx_seq_one_letter_code
_entity_poly.pdbx_strand_id
1 'polypeptide(L)'
;MKKNMLPIGVDLKGKVAVVTGAGGVLCSLMAEALAAAGAKVALLDRNQESAQKFADGIVADGGIAKGYAANVLEKDSLAECHKQVLEDFGKCDILINGAGGNNPKAQTDKEYYENGDIDAETKSFFDLDDKGVEFVFNLNFLGTLLPTQEFAKDMLGREGCSILNISSMNAYTPLTKIPAYSGAKAAVSNFTQWLSVHFSKCGIRVNAIAPGFFSTKQNAALLWNADGTPTARTGKILAATPMNRFGEAEELLGSVLFLVSEKAAGFITGVVLPIDGGFSAYSGV
;
A
#
# COMPACT_ATOMS: atom_id res chain seq x y z
N MET A 1 0.46 8.05 -17.15
CA MET A 1 0.28 6.78 -17.94
C MET A 1 -0.84 6.95 -18.96
N LYS A 2 -0.63 6.56 -20.22
CA LYS A 2 -1.68 6.69 -21.26
C LYS A 2 -2.70 5.56 -21.12
N LYS A 3 -3.98 5.84 -21.47
CA LYS A 3 -5.11 4.87 -21.34
C LYS A 3 -4.86 3.54 -22.07
N ASN A 4 -4.16 3.56 -23.20
CA ASN A 4 -3.82 2.36 -23.98
C ASN A 4 -2.71 1.50 -23.36
N MET A 5 -2.08 1.95 -22.27
CA MET A 5 -1.06 1.20 -21.52
C MET A 5 -1.64 0.53 -20.27
N LEU A 6 -2.94 0.68 -20.00
CA LEU A 6 -3.59 0.00 -18.88
C LEU A 6 -3.64 -1.52 -19.12
N PRO A 7 -3.31 -2.35 -18.12
CA PRO A 7 -3.30 -3.81 -18.26
C PRO A 7 -4.69 -4.42 -18.45
N ILE A 8 -5.74 -3.70 -18.03
CA ILE A 8 -7.15 -4.05 -18.28
C ILE A 8 -7.96 -2.79 -18.60
N GLY A 9 -8.98 -2.94 -19.43
CA GLY A 9 -9.89 -1.84 -19.82
C GLY A 9 -10.92 -1.55 -18.73
N VAL A 10 -10.56 -0.71 -17.76
CA VAL A 10 -11.44 -0.22 -16.69
C VAL A 10 -11.83 1.23 -16.98
N ASP A 11 -13.10 1.55 -16.81
CA ASP A 11 -13.62 2.91 -16.93
C ASP A 11 -14.02 3.43 -15.53
N LEU A 12 -13.29 4.43 -15.06
CA LEU A 12 -13.53 5.12 -13.78
C LEU A 12 -13.95 6.58 -14.01
N LYS A 13 -14.46 6.90 -15.20
CA LYS A 13 -14.91 8.26 -15.53
C LYS A 13 -15.97 8.74 -14.53
N GLY A 14 -15.76 9.92 -13.98
CA GLY A 14 -16.64 10.54 -12.99
C GLY A 14 -16.41 10.09 -11.55
N LYS A 15 -15.53 9.11 -11.30
CA LYS A 15 -15.14 8.69 -9.96
C LYS A 15 -14.05 9.60 -9.39
N VAL A 16 -14.09 9.79 -8.07
CA VAL A 16 -13.05 10.46 -7.29
C VAL A 16 -12.28 9.41 -6.50
N ALA A 17 -10.98 9.34 -6.74
CA ALA A 17 -10.08 8.43 -6.04
C ALA A 17 -9.16 9.22 -5.10
N VAL A 18 -9.03 8.74 -3.86
CA VAL A 18 -8.11 9.26 -2.84
C VAL A 18 -7.04 8.19 -2.60
N VAL A 19 -5.77 8.58 -2.70
CA VAL A 19 -4.63 7.68 -2.51
C VAL A 19 -3.71 8.24 -1.44
N THR A 20 -3.56 7.55 -0.30
CA THR A 20 -2.63 7.94 0.77
C THR A 20 -1.24 7.37 0.55
N GLY A 21 -0.20 8.08 1.01
CA GLY A 21 1.19 7.70 0.75
C GLY A 21 1.59 7.89 -0.72
N ALA A 22 0.88 8.75 -1.44
CA ALA A 22 1.02 8.92 -2.88
C ALA A 22 2.28 9.68 -3.32
N GLY A 23 3.09 10.17 -2.39
CA GLY A 23 4.46 10.62 -2.64
C GLY A 23 5.46 9.48 -2.83
N GLY A 24 5.07 8.24 -2.55
CA GLY A 24 5.87 7.03 -2.76
C GLY A 24 5.67 6.38 -4.12
N VAL A 25 6.66 5.60 -4.58
CA VAL A 25 6.72 5.03 -5.95
C VAL A 25 5.50 4.15 -6.29
N LEU A 26 5.10 3.23 -5.42
CA LEU A 26 4.00 2.29 -5.75
C LEU A 26 2.65 3.00 -5.77
N CYS A 27 2.41 3.87 -4.79
CA CYS A 27 1.12 4.56 -4.68
C CYS A 27 0.95 5.65 -5.73
N SER A 28 2.03 6.34 -6.15
CA SER A 28 1.96 7.29 -7.26
C SER A 28 1.63 6.58 -8.58
N LEU A 29 2.20 5.41 -8.82
CA LEU A 29 1.90 4.63 -10.02
C LEU A 29 0.45 4.11 -10.02
N MET A 30 -0.08 3.70 -8.85
CA MET A 30 -1.50 3.37 -8.71
C MET A 30 -2.40 4.59 -9.00
N ALA A 31 -2.02 5.78 -8.51
CA ALA A 31 -2.72 7.03 -8.80
C ALA A 31 -2.74 7.37 -10.30
N GLU A 32 -1.59 7.20 -10.98
CA GLU A 32 -1.50 7.36 -12.44
C GLU A 32 -2.43 6.40 -13.18
N ALA A 33 -2.50 5.12 -12.77
CA ALA A 33 -3.36 4.13 -13.40
C ALA A 33 -4.86 4.46 -13.21
N LEU A 34 -5.25 4.92 -12.01
CA LEU A 34 -6.63 5.37 -11.73
C LEU A 34 -7.00 6.58 -12.59
N ALA A 35 -6.11 7.57 -12.70
CA ALA A 35 -6.32 8.75 -13.56
C ALA A 35 -6.40 8.37 -15.04
N ALA A 36 -5.53 7.47 -15.52
CA ALA A 36 -5.57 6.96 -16.88
C ALA A 36 -6.85 6.17 -17.18
N ALA A 37 -7.47 5.55 -16.17
CA ALA A 37 -8.79 4.93 -16.25
C ALA A 37 -9.95 5.96 -16.23
N GLY A 38 -9.66 7.24 -15.99
CA GLY A 38 -10.62 8.35 -16.05
C GLY A 38 -11.07 8.90 -14.70
N ALA A 39 -10.51 8.43 -13.58
CA ALA A 39 -10.81 9.01 -12.27
C ALA A 39 -10.16 10.40 -12.09
N LYS A 40 -10.77 11.24 -11.25
CA LYS A 40 -10.11 12.38 -10.64
C LYS A 40 -9.35 11.86 -9.42
N VAL A 41 -8.07 12.19 -9.27
CA VAL A 41 -7.24 11.57 -8.23
C VAL A 41 -6.67 12.61 -7.28
N ALA A 42 -6.99 12.46 -6.00
CA ALA A 42 -6.37 13.18 -4.89
C ALA A 42 -5.18 12.37 -4.35
N LEU A 43 -3.97 12.91 -4.49
CA LEU A 43 -2.73 12.31 -4.01
C LEU A 43 -2.40 12.89 -2.64
N LEU A 44 -2.54 12.09 -1.59
CA LEU A 44 -2.29 12.51 -0.21
C LEU A 44 -0.93 12.00 0.27
N ASP A 45 -0.12 12.91 0.76
CA ASP A 45 1.16 12.56 1.41
C ASP A 45 1.50 13.60 2.49
N ARG A 46 2.31 13.19 3.46
CA ARG A 46 2.87 14.13 4.44
C ARG A 46 3.80 15.16 3.77
N ASN A 47 4.48 14.74 2.70
CA ASN A 47 5.24 15.62 1.82
C ASN A 47 4.38 16.02 0.62
N GLN A 48 3.69 17.15 0.74
CA GLN A 48 2.84 17.67 -0.32
C GLN A 48 3.58 17.91 -1.64
N GLU A 49 4.82 18.37 -1.59
CA GLU A 49 5.62 18.64 -2.79
C GLU A 49 5.84 17.35 -3.60
N SER A 50 6.12 16.24 -2.93
CA SER A 50 6.25 14.95 -3.58
C SER A 50 4.94 14.47 -4.21
N ALA A 51 3.82 14.61 -3.50
CA ALA A 51 2.49 14.25 -4.02
C ALA A 51 2.11 15.14 -5.22
N GLN A 52 2.37 16.46 -5.14
CA GLN A 52 2.06 17.40 -6.21
C GLN A 52 2.89 17.12 -7.47
N LYS A 53 4.16 16.79 -7.32
CA LYS A 53 5.02 16.40 -8.46
C LYS A 53 4.43 15.24 -9.28
N PHE A 54 3.89 14.22 -8.62
CA PHE A 54 3.22 13.12 -9.32
C PHE A 54 1.88 13.53 -9.91
N ALA A 55 1.13 14.39 -9.22
CA ALA A 55 -0.10 14.95 -9.74
C ALA A 55 0.14 15.78 -11.02
N ASP A 56 1.20 16.58 -11.06
CA ASP A 56 1.60 17.37 -12.25
C ASP A 56 1.92 16.44 -13.44
N GLY A 57 2.57 15.30 -13.19
CA GLY A 57 2.81 14.27 -14.21
C GLY A 57 1.50 13.70 -14.79
N ILE A 58 0.55 13.39 -13.90
CA ILE A 58 -0.79 12.92 -14.31
C ILE A 58 -1.51 13.97 -15.16
N VAL A 59 -1.46 15.23 -14.76
CA VAL A 59 -2.08 16.35 -15.49
C VAL A 59 -1.39 16.56 -16.85
N ALA A 60 -0.07 16.47 -16.94
CA ALA A 60 0.67 16.54 -18.19
C ALA A 60 0.29 15.41 -19.18
N ASP A 61 -0.07 14.23 -18.67
CA ASP A 61 -0.59 13.11 -19.46
C ASP A 61 -2.10 13.22 -19.79
N GLY A 62 -2.75 14.34 -19.41
CA GLY A 62 -4.16 14.62 -19.70
C GLY A 62 -5.15 14.07 -18.67
N GLY A 63 -4.68 13.60 -17.51
CA GLY A 63 -5.51 13.19 -16.36
C GLY A 63 -5.93 14.38 -15.48
N ILE A 64 -6.70 14.09 -14.44
CA ILE A 64 -7.14 15.09 -13.44
C ILE A 64 -6.60 14.64 -12.08
N ALA A 65 -5.67 15.39 -11.52
CA ALA A 65 -5.05 15.07 -10.24
C ALA A 65 -4.57 16.32 -9.49
N LYS A 66 -4.48 16.22 -8.17
CA LYS A 66 -3.91 17.26 -7.30
C LYS A 66 -3.28 16.62 -6.07
N GLY A 67 -2.15 17.18 -5.63
CA GLY A 67 -1.43 16.78 -4.43
C GLY A 67 -1.89 17.55 -3.19
N TYR A 68 -2.05 16.84 -2.07
CA TYR A 68 -2.49 17.39 -0.80
C TYR A 68 -1.54 17.00 0.33
N ALA A 69 -1.30 17.92 1.27
CA ALA A 69 -0.64 17.61 2.53
C ALA A 69 -1.62 16.85 3.43
N ALA A 70 -1.25 15.64 3.88
CA ALA A 70 -2.04 14.91 4.86
C ALA A 70 -1.15 14.01 5.72
N ASN A 71 -1.26 14.16 7.04
CA ASN A 71 -0.72 13.20 7.99
C ASN A 71 -1.80 12.19 8.35
N VAL A 72 -1.63 10.94 7.89
CA VAL A 72 -2.61 9.87 8.11
C VAL A 72 -2.77 9.46 9.58
N LEU A 73 -1.91 9.96 10.48
CA LEU A 73 -1.97 9.73 11.92
C LEU A 73 -2.68 10.85 12.68
N GLU A 74 -3.10 11.92 11.99
CA GLU A 74 -3.71 13.11 12.59
C GLU A 74 -5.10 13.34 12.01
N LYS A 75 -6.13 13.21 12.85
CA LYS A 75 -7.53 13.38 12.43
C LYS A 75 -7.83 14.75 11.86
N ASP A 76 -7.27 15.81 12.47
CA ASP A 76 -7.49 17.19 12.03
C ASP A 76 -6.84 17.45 10.66
N SER A 77 -5.64 16.88 10.42
CA SER A 77 -4.98 16.93 9.12
C SER A 77 -5.79 16.23 8.03
N LEU A 78 -6.37 15.06 8.35
CA LEU A 78 -7.23 14.32 7.43
C LEU A 78 -8.54 15.06 7.15
N ALA A 79 -9.17 15.65 8.16
CA ALA A 79 -10.42 16.41 8.01
C ALA A 79 -10.22 17.68 7.14
N GLU A 80 -9.14 18.42 7.35
CA GLU A 80 -8.81 19.59 6.52
C GLU A 80 -8.50 19.17 5.07
N CYS A 81 -7.74 18.11 4.88
CA CYS A 81 -7.47 17.57 3.56
C CYS A 81 -8.76 17.12 2.86
N HIS A 82 -9.63 16.39 3.57
CA HIS A 82 -10.93 15.92 3.03
C HIS A 82 -11.80 17.09 2.57
N LYS A 83 -11.86 18.19 3.34
CA LYS A 83 -12.60 19.38 2.94
C LYS A 83 -12.08 19.93 1.60
N GLN A 84 -10.75 20.03 1.44
CA GLN A 84 -10.15 20.50 0.18
C GLN A 84 -10.44 19.55 -0.98
N VAL A 85 -10.39 18.23 -0.77
CA VAL A 85 -10.75 17.22 -1.78
C VAL A 85 -12.22 17.34 -2.20
N LEU A 86 -13.13 17.57 -1.23
CA LEU A 86 -14.56 17.79 -1.50
C LEU A 86 -14.80 19.03 -2.36
N GLU A 87 -14.08 20.13 -2.09
CA GLU A 87 -14.15 21.38 -2.85
C GLU A 87 -13.63 21.22 -4.28
N ASP A 88 -12.49 20.52 -4.45
CA ASP A 88 -11.84 20.38 -5.76
C ASP A 88 -12.48 19.31 -6.66
N PHE A 89 -12.85 18.16 -6.09
CA PHE A 89 -13.22 16.97 -6.86
C PHE A 89 -14.60 16.40 -6.53
N GLY A 90 -15.11 16.69 -5.34
CA GLY A 90 -16.35 16.10 -4.83
C GLY A 90 -16.12 14.91 -3.91
N LYS A 91 -17.17 14.14 -3.66
CA LYS A 91 -17.18 13.00 -2.73
C LYS A 91 -16.28 11.85 -3.21
N CYS A 92 -15.54 11.26 -2.29
CA CYS A 92 -14.69 10.10 -2.53
C CYS A 92 -15.53 8.86 -2.94
N ASP A 93 -15.14 8.20 -4.02
CA ASP A 93 -15.68 6.92 -4.49
C ASP A 93 -14.72 5.75 -4.25
N ILE A 94 -13.42 6.02 -4.33
CA ILE A 94 -12.34 5.02 -4.21
C ILE A 94 -11.31 5.55 -3.22
N LEU A 95 -11.02 4.76 -2.19
CA LEU A 95 -9.96 5.05 -1.23
C LEU A 95 -8.88 3.98 -1.33
N ILE A 96 -7.63 4.38 -1.61
CA ILE A 96 -6.46 3.49 -1.49
C ILE A 96 -5.66 3.90 -0.25
N ASN A 97 -5.62 3.04 0.74
CA ASN A 97 -4.81 3.20 1.95
C ASN A 97 -3.42 2.63 1.70
N GLY A 98 -2.51 3.47 1.19
CA GLY A 98 -1.16 3.07 0.82
C GLY A 98 -0.06 3.62 1.71
N ALA A 99 -0.36 4.55 2.61
CA ALA A 99 0.60 5.04 3.60
C ALA A 99 1.05 3.88 4.51
N GLY A 100 2.35 3.68 4.64
CA GLY A 100 2.91 2.60 5.44
C GLY A 100 4.43 2.57 5.35
N GLY A 101 5.05 1.76 6.18
CA GLY A 101 6.50 1.61 6.20
C GLY A 101 7.00 0.85 7.42
N ASN A 102 8.29 0.66 7.45
CA ASN A 102 9.00 0.01 8.55
C ASN A 102 9.89 1.01 9.31
N ASN A 103 10.46 0.59 10.44
CA ASN A 103 11.38 1.39 11.23
C ASN A 103 12.61 0.54 11.61
N PRO A 104 13.85 1.02 11.37
CA PRO A 104 15.07 0.31 11.75
C PRO A 104 15.17 -0.01 13.24
N LYS A 105 14.52 0.77 14.11
CA LYS A 105 14.48 0.51 15.56
C LYS A 105 13.61 -0.70 15.94
N ALA A 106 12.69 -1.12 15.07
CA ALA A 106 11.81 -2.26 15.25
C ALA A 106 12.28 -3.51 14.47
N GLN A 107 13.58 -3.65 14.27
CA GLN A 107 14.21 -4.75 13.52
C GLN A 107 15.31 -5.39 14.34
N THR A 108 15.55 -6.70 14.11
CA THR A 108 16.73 -7.41 14.61
C THR A 108 17.83 -7.44 13.55
N ASP A 109 19.08 -7.61 13.99
CA ASP A 109 20.22 -7.72 13.07
C ASP A 109 20.36 -9.13 12.47
N LYS A 110 20.02 -10.16 13.25
CA LYS A 110 20.07 -11.57 12.86
C LYS A 110 18.69 -12.13 12.56
N GLU A 111 18.64 -13.17 11.75
CA GLU A 111 17.43 -13.94 11.43
C GLU A 111 17.07 -14.90 12.57
N TYR A 112 18.06 -15.47 13.22
CA TYR A 112 17.95 -16.41 14.32
C TYR A 112 18.67 -15.82 15.53
N TYR A 113 18.09 -16.04 16.70
CA TYR A 113 18.74 -15.76 17.97
C TYR A 113 19.69 -16.93 18.29
N GLU A 114 20.93 -16.62 18.69
CA GLU A 114 21.94 -17.58 19.08
C GLU A 114 22.35 -17.36 20.55
N ASN A 115 22.77 -18.46 21.24
CA ASN A 115 23.23 -18.35 22.61
C ASN A 115 24.44 -17.38 22.68
N GLY A 116 24.35 -16.39 23.56
CA GLY A 116 25.35 -15.34 23.71
C GLY A 116 25.04 -14.03 22.98
N ASP A 117 24.00 -13.97 22.14
CA ASP A 117 23.59 -12.74 21.47
C ASP A 117 23.16 -11.64 22.46
N ILE A 118 22.73 -12.01 23.66
CA ILE A 118 22.34 -11.07 24.71
C ILE A 118 23.51 -10.22 25.21
N ASP A 119 24.72 -10.75 25.11
CA ASP A 119 25.97 -10.10 25.54
C ASP A 119 26.74 -9.50 24.34
N ALA A 120 26.23 -9.63 23.13
CA ALA A 120 26.87 -9.15 21.91
C ALA A 120 26.38 -7.74 21.52
N GLU A 121 27.19 -7.00 20.76
CA GLU A 121 26.79 -5.73 20.13
C GLU A 121 25.80 -5.94 18.95
N THR A 122 24.97 -6.97 19.01
CA THR A 122 24.04 -7.38 17.97
C THR A 122 22.62 -7.13 18.45
N LYS A 123 21.87 -6.34 17.73
CA LYS A 123 20.49 -6.04 18.07
C LYS A 123 19.60 -7.28 17.91
N SER A 124 19.15 -7.80 19.04
CA SER A 124 18.32 -8.99 19.17
C SER A 124 16.84 -8.65 19.37
N PHE A 125 16.02 -9.65 19.66
CA PHE A 125 14.61 -9.46 20.04
C PHE A 125 14.48 -8.58 21.31
N PHE A 126 15.39 -8.71 22.26
CA PHE A 126 15.36 -7.99 23.53
C PHE A 126 15.71 -6.51 23.40
N ASP A 127 16.28 -6.09 22.26
CA ASP A 127 16.71 -4.73 21.96
C ASP A 127 15.73 -3.99 21.04
N LEU A 128 14.58 -4.60 20.73
CA LEU A 128 13.55 -3.94 19.92
C LEU A 128 13.01 -2.73 20.69
N ASP A 129 13.11 -1.56 20.08
CA ASP A 129 12.65 -0.30 20.66
C ASP A 129 11.11 -0.23 20.63
N ASP A 130 10.49 -0.03 21.79
CA ASP A 130 9.04 0.04 21.95
C ASP A 130 8.42 1.18 21.12
N LYS A 131 9.08 2.34 21.05
CA LYS A 131 8.65 3.46 20.22
C LYS A 131 8.79 3.18 18.74
N GLY A 132 9.81 2.42 18.35
CA GLY A 132 9.96 1.91 16.99
C GLY A 132 8.82 0.98 16.58
N VAL A 133 8.46 0.06 17.47
CA VAL A 133 7.32 -0.86 17.29
C VAL A 133 6.00 -0.09 17.21
N GLU A 134 5.75 0.83 18.17
CA GLU A 134 4.57 1.70 18.18
C GLU A 134 4.44 2.48 16.88
N PHE A 135 5.53 3.10 16.41
CA PHE A 135 5.54 3.83 15.15
C PHE A 135 5.12 2.96 13.97
N VAL A 136 5.64 1.73 13.87
CA VAL A 136 5.30 0.81 12.77
C VAL A 136 3.83 0.42 12.80
N PHE A 137 3.29 0.08 13.98
CA PHE A 137 1.87 -0.24 14.12
C PHE A 137 0.98 0.97 13.82
N ASN A 138 1.31 2.13 14.37
CA ASN A 138 0.56 3.35 14.13
C ASN A 138 0.56 3.70 12.63
N LEU A 139 1.72 3.75 11.99
CA LEU A 139 1.81 4.12 10.58
C LEU A 139 1.04 3.15 9.68
N ASN A 140 1.14 1.84 9.90
CA ASN A 140 0.50 0.87 9.02
C ASN A 140 -0.97 0.64 9.37
N PHE A 141 -1.32 0.48 10.65
CA PHE A 141 -2.69 0.17 11.05
C PHE A 141 -3.56 1.43 11.24
N LEU A 142 -3.14 2.38 12.10
CA LEU A 142 -3.90 3.63 12.26
C LEU A 142 -3.88 4.46 10.98
N GLY A 143 -2.76 4.44 10.23
CA GLY A 143 -2.65 5.09 8.92
C GLY A 143 -3.55 4.47 7.84
N THR A 144 -4.15 3.31 8.08
CA THR A 144 -5.21 2.71 7.27
C THR A 144 -6.59 3.03 7.86
N LEU A 145 -6.74 2.93 9.18
CA LEU A 145 -8.01 3.11 9.89
C LEU A 145 -8.51 4.55 9.82
N LEU A 146 -7.64 5.53 10.14
CA LEU A 146 -8.07 6.94 10.25
C LEU A 146 -8.50 7.54 8.90
N PRO A 147 -7.78 7.36 7.77
CA PRO A 147 -8.27 7.80 6.47
C PRO A 147 -9.58 7.09 6.09
N THR A 148 -9.71 5.81 6.44
CA THR A 148 -10.97 5.08 6.21
C THR A 148 -12.13 5.70 7.01
N GLN A 149 -11.92 6.06 8.28
CA GLN A 149 -12.94 6.74 9.09
C GLN A 149 -13.34 8.08 8.50
N GLU A 150 -12.41 8.79 7.86
CA GLU A 150 -12.70 10.10 7.29
C GLU A 150 -13.40 10.00 5.94
N PHE A 151 -12.82 9.31 4.98
CA PHE A 151 -13.30 9.30 3.60
C PHE A 151 -14.47 8.34 3.34
N ALA A 152 -14.64 7.28 4.13
CA ALA A 152 -15.76 6.36 3.97
C ALA A 152 -17.14 7.00 4.29
N LYS A 153 -17.17 8.12 5.00
CA LYS A 153 -18.39 8.91 5.22
C LYS A 153 -19.04 9.34 3.90
N ASP A 154 -18.23 9.69 2.92
CA ASP A 154 -18.69 10.06 1.59
C ASP A 154 -19.33 8.91 0.81
N MET A 155 -18.91 7.68 1.12
CA MET A 155 -19.29 6.48 0.40
C MET A 155 -20.62 5.88 0.89
N LEU A 156 -21.07 6.25 2.10
CA LEU A 156 -22.25 5.66 2.72
C LEU A 156 -23.51 5.85 1.85
N GLY A 157 -24.22 4.75 1.58
CA GLY A 157 -25.44 4.74 0.79
C GLY A 157 -25.24 5.01 -0.72
N ARG A 158 -23.98 4.94 -1.20
CA ARG A 158 -23.63 5.09 -2.62
C ARG A 158 -23.10 3.76 -3.16
N GLU A 159 -23.58 3.37 -4.33
CA GLU A 159 -23.14 2.17 -5.01
C GLU A 159 -21.80 2.38 -5.75
N GLY A 160 -21.04 1.28 -5.92
CA GLY A 160 -19.79 1.29 -6.67
C GLY A 160 -18.63 1.98 -5.94
N CYS A 161 -18.73 2.14 -4.62
CA CYS A 161 -17.62 2.62 -3.79
C CYS A 161 -16.70 1.47 -3.39
N SER A 162 -15.40 1.76 -3.29
CA SER A 162 -14.39 0.74 -2.99
C SER A 162 -13.27 1.28 -2.12
N ILE A 163 -12.89 0.51 -1.11
CA ILE A 163 -11.69 0.73 -0.29
C ILE A 163 -10.70 -0.37 -0.62
N LEU A 164 -9.47 0.01 -0.96
CA LEU A 164 -8.36 -0.89 -1.21
C LEU A 164 -7.23 -0.61 -0.22
N ASN A 165 -6.94 -1.58 0.64
CA ASN A 165 -5.85 -1.48 1.59
C ASN A 165 -4.57 -2.11 1.03
N ILE A 166 -3.43 -1.51 1.34
CA ILE A 166 -2.13 -2.09 0.98
C ILE A 166 -1.60 -2.89 2.18
N SER A 167 -1.81 -4.20 2.13
CA SER A 167 -1.22 -5.17 3.05
C SER A 167 0.22 -5.51 2.62
N SER A 168 0.64 -6.74 2.80
CA SER A 168 1.92 -7.28 2.36
C SER A 168 1.86 -8.80 2.38
N MET A 169 2.68 -9.47 1.58
CA MET A 169 2.91 -10.91 1.73
C MET A 169 3.37 -11.29 3.14
N ASN A 170 3.98 -10.34 3.89
CA ASN A 170 4.39 -10.52 5.30
C ASN A 170 3.21 -10.80 6.23
N ALA A 171 1.99 -10.50 5.82
CA ALA A 171 0.78 -10.87 6.57
C ALA A 171 0.49 -12.38 6.52
N TYR A 172 1.01 -13.08 5.51
CA TYR A 172 0.89 -14.52 5.33
C TYR A 172 2.13 -15.26 5.84
N THR A 173 3.31 -14.81 5.40
CA THR A 173 4.59 -15.40 5.73
C THR A 173 5.47 -14.31 6.33
N PRO A 174 5.58 -14.23 7.68
CA PRO A 174 6.35 -13.18 8.33
C PRO A 174 7.82 -13.30 7.95
N LEU A 175 8.40 -12.20 7.48
CA LEU A 175 9.82 -12.15 7.21
C LEU A 175 10.60 -12.10 8.52
N THR A 176 11.77 -12.73 8.51
CA THR A 176 12.76 -12.59 9.58
C THR A 176 13.14 -11.13 9.78
N LYS A 177 13.63 -10.77 10.95
CA LYS A 177 14.14 -9.45 11.36
C LYS A 177 13.10 -8.32 11.52
N ILE A 178 11.88 -8.44 11.00
CA ILE A 178 10.90 -7.34 10.97
C ILE A 178 9.54 -7.73 11.59
N PRO A 179 9.51 -8.15 12.86
CA PRO A 179 8.29 -8.66 13.50
C PRO A 179 7.17 -7.63 13.57
N ALA A 180 7.51 -6.37 13.88
CA ALA A 180 6.52 -5.31 14.00
C ALA A 180 5.80 -5.01 12.67
N TYR A 181 6.54 -4.95 11.57
CA TYR A 181 5.95 -4.72 10.25
C TYR A 181 5.05 -5.89 9.81
N SER A 182 5.51 -7.13 9.99
CA SER A 182 4.72 -8.32 9.66
C SER A 182 3.42 -8.37 10.48
N GLY A 183 3.50 -8.12 11.79
CA GLY A 183 2.33 -8.04 12.67
C GLY A 183 1.36 -6.93 12.28
N ALA A 184 1.87 -5.73 11.96
CA ALA A 184 1.03 -4.61 11.54
C ALA A 184 0.32 -4.89 10.20
N LYS A 185 0.99 -5.53 9.22
CA LYS A 185 0.38 -5.91 7.94
C LYS A 185 -0.63 -7.06 8.07
N ALA A 186 -0.42 -8.00 9.02
CA ALA A 186 -1.42 -8.99 9.39
C ALA A 186 -2.68 -8.33 9.99
N ALA A 187 -2.49 -7.30 10.84
CA ALA A 187 -3.60 -6.51 11.38
C ALA A 187 -4.38 -5.78 10.27
N VAL A 188 -3.72 -5.21 9.26
CA VAL A 188 -4.39 -4.60 8.08
C VAL A 188 -5.20 -5.64 7.30
N SER A 189 -4.67 -6.85 7.11
CA SER A 189 -5.39 -7.93 6.43
C SER A 189 -6.65 -8.35 7.19
N ASN A 190 -6.55 -8.55 8.50
CA ASN A 190 -7.70 -8.89 9.35
C ASN A 190 -8.72 -7.74 9.39
N PHE A 191 -8.28 -6.50 9.51
CA PHE A 191 -9.13 -5.31 9.47
C PHE A 191 -9.88 -5.19 8.13
N THR A 192 -9.24 -5.49 7.01
CA THR A 192 -9.88 -5.53 5.69
C THR A 192 -11.06 -6.49 5.67
N GLN A 193 -10.89 -7.69 6.20
CA GLN A 193 -11.95 -8.70 6.28
C GLN A 193 -13.09 -8.24 7.20
N TRP A 194 -12.77 -7.75 8.39
CA TRP A 194 -13.77 -7.23 9.31
C TRP A 194 -14.58 -6.07 8.69
N LEU A 195 -13.88 -5.11 8.09
CA LEU A 195 -14.48 -3.92 7.52
C LEU A 195 -15.36 -4.24 6.31
N SER A 196 -14.99 -5.26 5.52
CA SER A 196 -15.78 -5.72 4.37
C SER A 196 -17.17 -6.22 4.78
N VAL A 197 -17.26 -6.92 5.91
CA VAL A 197 -18.51 -7.38 6.50
C VAL A 197 -19.28 -6.19 7.09
N HIS A 198 -18.59 -5.32 7.82
CA HIS A 198 -19.21 -4.16 8.47
C HIS A 198 -19.87 -3.21 7.47
N PHE A 199 -19.28 -2.99 6.31
CA PHE A 199 -19.80 -2.11 5.27
C PHE A 199 -20.61 -2.81 4.17
N SER A 200 -20.82 -4.11 4.25
CA SER A 200 -21.49 -4.91 3.21
C SER A 200 -22.88 -4.41 2.83
N LYS A 201 -23.60 -3.78 3.78
CA LYS A 201 -24.96 -3.25 3.57
C LYS A 201 -24.99 -1.75 3.22
N CYS A 202 -23.81 -1.13 3.06
CA CYS A 202 -23.69 0.30 2.79
C CYS A 202 -23.24 0.62 1.35
N GLY A 203 -23.12 -0.40 0.48
CA GLY A 203 -22.67 -0.21 -0.90
C GLY A 203 -21.16 -0.07 -1.04
N ILE A 204 -20.37 -0.38 0.00
CA ILE A 204 -18.90 -0.23 0.01
C ILE A 204 -18.25 -1.60 0.02
N ARG A 205 -17.42 -1.89 -0.98
CA ARG A 205 -16.54 -3.06 -1.01
C ARG A 205 -15.20 -2.72 -0.39
N VAL A 206 -14.64 -3.64 0.38
CA VAL A 206 -13.33 -3.46 1.03
C VAL A 206 -12.45 -4.67 0.74
N ASN A 207 -11.33 -4.43 0.07
CA ASN A 207 -10.37 -5.46 -0.29
C ASN A 207 -8.94 -4.98 0.02
N ALA A 208 -7.98 -5.88 -0.10
CA ALA A 208 -6.56 -5.53 -0.01
C ALA A 208 -5.75 -6.24 -1.10
N ILE A 209 -4.64 -5.64 -1.47
CA ILE A 209 -3.54 -6.34 -2.13
C ILE A 209 -2.43 -6.59 -1.12
N ALA A 210 -1.69 -7.67 -1.31
CA ALA A 210 -0.54 -8.05 -0.50
C ALA A 210 0.71 -8.18 -1.39
N PRO A 211 1.39 -7.04 -1.67
CA PRO A 211 2.58 -7.04 -2.50
C PRO A 211 3.71 -7.87 -1.88
N GLY A 212 4.44 -8.61 -2.73
CA GLY A 212 5.69 -9.25 -2.41
C GLY A 212 6.88 -8.30 -2.57
N PHE A 213 7.96 -8.81 -3.15
CA PHE A 213 9.15 -8.02 -3.42
C PHE A 213 9.09 -7.40 -4.82
N PHE A 214 9.06 -6.08 -4.87
CA PHE A 214 9.08 -5.27 -6.09
C PHE A 214 10.39 -4.51 -6.20
N SER A 215 11.02 -4.53 -7.36
CA SER A 215 12.19 -3.71 -7.63
C SER A 215 11.76 -2.27 -7.93
N THR A 216 12.32 -1.33 -7.20
CA THR A 216 12.06 0.10 -7.40
C THR A 216 13.38 0.87 -7.30
N LYS A 217 13.42 2.08 -7.86
CA LYS A 217 14.60 2.96 -7.71
C LYS A 217 14.94 3.26 -6.25
N GLN A 218 13.93 3.24 -5.35
CA GLN A 218 14.15 3.51 -3.92
C GLN A 218 14.86 2.38 -3.19
N ASN A 219 14.68 1.13 -3.60
CA ASN A 219 15.28 -0.03 -2.93
C ASN A 219 16.43 -0.68 -3.71
N ALA A 220 16.78 -0.14 -4.86
CA ALA A 220 17.83 -0.70 -5.72
C ALA A 220 19.16 -0.94 -4.98
N ALA A 221 19.60 0.02 -4.15
CA ALA A 221 20.83 -0.10 -3.36
C ALA A 221 20.78 -1.20 -2.27
N LEU A 222 19.59 -1.65 -1.87
CA LEU A 222 19.42 -2.78 -0.94
C LEU A 222 19.44 -4.13 -1.65
N LEU A 223 19.21 -4.13 -2.95
CA LEU A 223 19.04 -5.33 -3.77
C LEU A 223 20.29 -5.64 -4.60
N TRP A 224 20.99 -4.61 -5.04
CA TRP A 224 22.11 -4.73 -5.99
C TRP A 224 23.36 -4.07 -5.44
N ASN A 225 24.48 -4.75 -5.58
CA ASN A 225 25.81 -4.18 -5.31
C ASN A 225 26.17 -3.14 -6.38
N ALA A 226 27.21 -2.34 -6.13
CA ALA A 226 27.68 -1.30 -7.06
C ALA A 226 28.11 -1.85 -8.43
N ASP A 227 28.54 -3.11 -8.47
CA ASP A 227 28.93 -3.85 -9.69
C ASP A 227 27.75 -4.51 -10.42
N GLY A 228 26.51 -4.30 -9.94
CA GLY A 228 25.30 -4.88 -10.51
C GLY A 228 25.02 -6.33 -10.08
N THR A 229 25.87 -6.93 -9.24
CA THR A 229 25.59 -8.27 -8.71
C THR A 229 24.54 -8.22 -7.60
N PRO A 230 23.74 -9.30 -7.41
CA PRO A 230 22.76 -9.35 -6.34
C PRO A 230 23.43 -9.36 -4.95
N THR A 231 22.85 -8.63 -4.00
CA THR A 231 23.24 -8.74 -2.59
C THR A 231 22.87 -10.13 -2.03
N ALA A 232 23.48 -10.54 -0.91
CA ALA A 232 23.09 -11.77 -0.23
C ALA A 232 21.60 -11.81 0.13
N ARG A 233 21.02 -10.65 0.47
CA ARG A 233 19.57 -10.51 0.69
C ARG A 233 18.77 -10.82 -0.58
N THR A 234 19.18 -10.30 -1.72
CA THR A 234 18.55 -10.57 -3.02
C THR A 234 18.59 -12.05 -3.35
N GLY A 235 19.73 -12.72 -3.15
CA GLY A 235 19.85 -14.17 -3.37
C GLY A 235 18.82 -14.95 -2.55
N LYS A 236 18.64 -14.63 -1.25
CA LYS A 236 17.64 -15.26 -0.40
C LYS A 236 16.20 -15.00 -0.87
N ILE A 237 15.90 -13.77 -1.26
CA ILE A 237 14.57 -13.39 -1.76
C ILE A 237 14.23 -14.18 -3.04
N LEU A 238 15.15 -14.20 -4.00
CA LEU A 238 14.94 -14.89 -5.28
C LEU A 238 14.81 -16.40 -5.09
N ALA A 239 15.63 -17.00 -4.23
CA ALA A 239 15.54 -18.43 -3.90
C ALA A 239 14.20 -18.83 -3.25
N ALA A 240 13.58 -17.90 -2.49
CA ALA A 240 12.30 -18.11 -1.84
C ALA A 240 11.10 -17.65 -2.71
N THR A 241 11.33 -17.05 -3.87
CA THR A 241 10.28 -16.63 -4.80
C THR A 241 10.22 -17.61 -5.98
N PRO A 242 9.17 -18.43 -6.13
CA PRO A 242 9.09 -19.43 -7.21
C PRO A 242 9.25 -18.86 -8.62
N MET A 243 8.76 -17.63 -8.88
CA MET A 243 8.99 -16.97 -10.16
C MET A 243 10.43 -16.49 -10.37
N ASN A 244 11.31 -16.64 -9.37
CA ASN A 244 12.74 -16.33 -9.38
C ASN A 244 13.08 -14.92 -9.93
N ARG A 245 12.23 -13.94 -9.65
CA ARG A 245 12.42 -12.54 -9.99
C ARG A 245 11.68 -11.61 -9.02
N PHE A 246 12.04 -10.35 -9.02
CA PHE A 246 11.22 -9.30 -8.43
C PHE A 246 10.03 -8.99 -9.32
N GLY A 247 8.95 -8.51 -8.72
CA GLY A 247 7.86 -7.89 -9.46
C GLY A 247 8.25 -6.50 -9.96
N GLU A 248 7.74 -6.12 -11.13
CA GLU A 248 7.76 -4.75 -11.61
C GLU A 248 6.54 -4.01 -11.05
N ALA A 249 6.69 -2.73 -10.68
CA ALA A 249 5.63 -1.98 -10.01
C ALA A 249 4.32 -1.93 -10.83
N GLU A 250 4.42 -1.95 -12.14
CA GLU A 250 3.30 -2.00 -13.09
C GLU A 250 2.46 -3.27 -12.99
N GLU A 251 3.03 -4.38 -12.51
CA GLU A 251 2.32 -5.64 -12.34
C GLU A 251 1.28 -5.59 -11.21
N LEU A 252 1.33 -4.58 -10.33
CA LEU A 252 0.28 -4.31 -9.35
C LEU A 252 -0.99 -3.73 -9.97
N LEU A 253 -0.86 -2.97 -11.07
CA LEU A 253 -1.92 -2.11 -11.60
C LEU A 253 -3.14 -2.90 -12.07
N GLY A 254 -2.93 -4.07 -12.66
CA GLY A 254 -4.03 -4.94 -13.08
C GLY A 254 -4.94 -5.33 -11.91
N SER A 255 -4.34 -5.74 -10.80
CA SER A 255 -5.07 -6.13 -9.58
C SER A 255 -5.74 -4.94 -8.90
N VAL A 256 -5.10 -3.77 -8.87
CA VAL A 256 -5.68 -2.52 -8.33
C VAL A 256 -6.92 -2.14 -9.13
N LEU A 257 -6.80 -2.00 -10.45
CA LEU A 257 -7.89 -1.62 -11.33
C LEU A 257 -9.04 -2.65 -11.30
N PHE A 258 -8.72 -3.93 -11.24
CA PHE A 258 -9.70 -5.01 -11.08
C PHE A 258 -10.51 -4.84 -9.80
N LEU A 259 -9.84 -4.72 -8.64
CA LEU A 259 -10.50 -4.69 -7.34
C LEU A 259 -11.31 -3.41 -7.09
N VAL A 260 -10.91 -2.26 -7.64
CA VAL A 260 -11.67 -1.00 -7.50
C VAL A 260 -12.83 -0.91 -8.49
N SER A 261 -12.80 -1.66 -9.59
CA SER A 261 -13.86 -1.66 -10.59
C SER A 261 -15.10 -2.42 -10.12
N GLU A 262 -16.22 -1.73 -9.98
CA GLU A 262 -17.50 -2.37 -9.67
C GLU A 262 -17.91 -3.39 -10.74
N LYS A 263 -17.74 -3.04 -12.00
CA LYS A 263 -18.08 -3.92 -13.14
C LYS A 263 -17.27 -5.23 -13.12
N ALA A 264 -16.00 -5.18 -12.71
CA ALA A 264 -15.12 -6.35 -12.72
C ALA A 264 -15.17 -7.13 -11.39
N ALA A 265 -15.36 -6.45 -10.26
CA ALA A 265 -15.23 -7.03 -8.92
C ALA A 265 -16.42 -6.72 -8.00
N GLY A 266 -17.60 -6.45 -8.56
CA GLY A 266 -18.80 -6.04 -7.79
C GLY A 266 -19.26 -7.05 -6.72
N PHE A 267 -18.93 -8.33 -6.89
CA PHE A 267 -19.23 -9.38 -5.90
C PHE A 267 -18.00 -9.85 -5.10
N ILE A 268 -16.91 -9.06 -5.12
CA ILE A 268 -15.67 -9.35 -4.39
C ILE A 268 -15.48 -8.33 -3.28
N THR A 269 -15.55 -8.79 -2.02
CA THR A 269 -15.25 -8.00 -0.84
C THR A 269 -14.60 -8.89 0.22
N GLY A 270 -13.66 -8.36 1.01
CA GLY A 270 -12.93 -9.07 2.05
C GLY A 270 -11.72 -9.87 1.55
N VAL A 271 -11.38 -9.81 0.26
CA VAL A 271 -10.20 -10.52 -0.25
C VAL A 271 -8.92 -9.76 0.13
N VAL A 272 -7.88 -10.51 0.46
CA VAL A 272 -6.50 -10.04 0.54
C VAL A 272 -5.73 -10.79 -0.54
N LEU A 273 -5.39 -10.12 -1.63
CA LEU A 273 -4.83 -10.73 -2.84
C LEU A 273 -3.30 -10.66 -2.84
N PRO A 274 -2.57 -11.78 -2.69
CA PRO A 274 -1.12 -11.79 -2.84
C PRO A 274 -0.71 -11.49 -4.29
N ILE A 275 0.31 -10.63 -4.43
CA ILE A 275 0.96 -10.33 -5.71
C ILE A 275 2.46 -10.42 -5.42
N ASP A 276 3.02 -11.64 -5.39
CA ASP A 276 4.31 -11.92 -4.76
C ASP A 276 5.17 -12.98 -5.48
N GLY A 277 4.81 -13.35 -6.70
CA GLY A 277 5.54 -14.34 -7.47
C GLY A 277 5.53 -15.75 -6.85
N GLY A 278 4.56 -16.01 -5.97
CA GLY A 278 4.40 -17.29 -5.27
C GLY A 278 5.14 -17.38 -3.94
N PHE A 279 5.75 -16.28 -3.47
CA PHE A 279 6.55 -16.28 -2.23
C PHE A 279 5.76 -16.81 -1.03
N SER A 280 4.55 -16.30 -0.78
CA SER A 280 3.73 -16.70 0.37
C SER A 280 3.18 -18.13 0.28
N ALA A 281 3.15 -18.71 -0.92
CA ALA A 281 2.67 -20.08 -1.17
C ALA A 281 3.80 -21.13 -1.10
N TYR A 282 5.06 -20.69 -1.11
CA TYR A 282 6.20 -21.60 -1.21
C TYR A 282 6.57 -22.19 0.15
N SER A 283 6.56 -23.53 0.23
CA SER A 283 6.92 -24.26 1.44
C SER A 283 8.43 -24.56 1.57
N GLY A 284 9.18 -24.44 0.48
CA GLY A 284 10.62 -24.73 0.45
C GLY A 284 10.97 -26.20 0.25
N VAL A 285 9.99 -27.08 -0.06
CA VAL A 285 10.14 -28.51 -0.34
C VAL A 285 9.38 -28.91 -1.58
#